data_b8d5d794b532d972b6bf13028c602062
#
_entry.id   b8d5d794b532d972b6bf13028c602062
#
_cell.length_a   1.000
_cell.length_b   1.000
_cell.length_c   1.000
_cell.angle_alpha   90.00
_cell.angle_beta   90.00
_cell.angle_gamma   90.00
#
_symmetry.space_group_name_H-M   'P 1'
#
loop_
_entity.id
_entity.type
_entity.pdbx_description
1 polymer ?
#
loop_
_entity_poly.entity_id
_entity_poly.type
_entity_poly.pdbx_seq_one_letter_code
_entity_poly.pdbx_strand_id
1 'polypeptide(L)'
;RDSSTSRGLGDVYKRQSLIWVKNMESKKDIRKKIFAERKLHTDEQIEAMSRTITDKVTALPAFKNADRILVYADYNHEVVTEYLIKEAWKAGKEVAVPKVVGKDMVFYKLTDFARLEPGYFGIPEPVSGEIVNWSKALMIMPGVAFDRANHRVGYGGGFYDRYLEKHPQLERVAIAFSFQMLPEVPTEPTDICPQIIVTEEEICYLTD
;
A
#
# COMPACT_ATOMS: atom_id res chain seq x y z
N ARG A 1 -38.32 30.41 29.66
CA ARG A 1 -38.32 30.60 28.20
C ARG A 1 -36.95 30.19 27.61
N ASP A 2 -37.04 29.33 26.61
CA ASP A 2 -36.03 28.97 25.60
C ASP A 2 -34.92 27.99 25.96
N SER A 3 -35.28 26.72 25.84
CA SER A 3 -34.31 25.61 25.71
C SER A 3 -34.54 24.74 24.46
N SER A 4 -35.07 25.34 23.36
CA SER A 4 -35.44 24.57 22.15
C SER A 4 -34.48 24.64 20.98
N THR A 5 -33.43 25.50 21.03
CA THR A 5 -32.49 25.72 19.90
C THR A 5 -31.30 24.77 19.89
N SER A 6 -30.96 24.10 20.99
CA SER A 6 -29.78 23.22 21.06
C SER A 6 -30.01 21.80 20.51
N ARG A 7 -31.27 21.33 20.45
CA ARG A 7 -31.57 19.97 19.92
C ARG A 7 -31.59 19.88 18.41
N GLY A 8 -31.86 20.97 17.71
CA GLY A 8 -31.93 20.99 16.24
C GLY A 8 -30.61 20.89 15.52
N LEU A 9 -29.52 21.47 16.07
CA LEU A 9 -28.20 21.40 15.43
C LEU A 9 -27.59 19.98 15.52
N GLY A 10 -27.75 19.31 16.64
CA GLY A 10 -27.23 17.93 16.82
C GLY A 10 -27.87 16.92 15.86
N ASP A 11 -29.16 17.09 15.55
CA ASP A 11 -29.89 16.21 14.63
C ASP A 11 -29.54 16.51 13.14
N VAL A 12 -29.23 17.74 12.80
CA VAL A 12 -28.79 18.12 11.45
C VAL A 12 -27.40 17.56 11.19
N TYR A 13 -26.46 17.68 12.12
CA TYR A 13 -25.12 17.08 12.00
C TYR A 13 -25.16 15.55 11.96
N LYS A 14 -26.00 14.90 12.77
CA LYS A 14 -26.19 13.45 12.70
C LYS A 14 -26.83 12.99 11.38
N ARG A 15 -27.79 13.73 10.85
CA ARG A 15 -28.39 13.42 9.54
C ARG A 15 -27.43 13.67 8.39
N GLN A 16 -26.63 14.73 8.42
CA GLN A 16 -25.58 14.97 7.42
C GLN A 16 -24.51 13.88 7.47
N SER A 17 -24.01 13.51 8.64
CA SER A 17 -23.02 12.42 8.76
C SER A 17 -23.60 11.07 8.30
N LEU A 18 -24.87 10.77 8.56
CA LEU A 18 -25.54 9.55 8.08
C LEU A 18 -25.78 9.55 6.56
N ILE A 19 -25.96 10.73 5.93
CA ILE A 19 -26.12 10.87 4.48
C ILE A 19 -24.74 10.71 3.79
N TRP A 20 -23.67 11.24 4.40
CA TRP A 20 -22.30 11.06 3.90
C TRP A 20 -21.84 9.60 3.93
N VAL A 21 -22.10 8.89 5.03
CA VAL A 21 -21.80 7.45 5.17
C VAL A 21 -22.59 6.60 4.16
N LYS A 22 -23.79 7.06 3.73
CA LYS A 22 -24.63 6.34 2.76
C LYS A 22 -24.14 6.45 1.31
N ASN A 23 -23.26 7.39 0.99
CA ASN A 23 -22.75 7.62 -0.38
C ASN A 23 -21.29 7.21 -0.60
N MET A 24 -20.59 6.70 0.41
CA MET A 24 -19.23 6.22 0.25
C MET A 24 -19.24 4.83 -0.39
N GLU A 25 -18.51 4.67 -1.49
CA GLU A 25 -18.33 3.36 -2.13
C GLU A 25 -17.72 2.35 -1.12
N SER A 26 -18.22 1.12 -1.11
CA SER A 26 -17.65 0.10 -0.24
C SER A 26 -16.22 -0.29 -0.68
N LYS A 27 -15.37 -0.73 0.27
CA LYS A 27 -14.05 -1.28 -0.07
C LYS A 27 -14.14 -2.37 -1.18
N LYS A 28 -15.23 -3.12 -1.22
CA LYS A 28 -15.47 -4.17 -2.23
C LYS A 28 -15.73 -3.58 -3.63
N ASP A 29 -16.52 -2.51 -3.73
CA ASP A 29 -16.84 -1.87 -5.00
C ASP A 29 -15.62 -1.11 -5.54
N ILE A 30 -14.89 -0.43 -4.66
CA ILE A 30 -13.60 0.21 -5.01
C ILE A 30 -12.63 -0.83 -5.59
N ARG A 31 -12.48 -2.02 -4.97
CA ARG A 31 -11.61 -3.07 -5.53
C ARG A 31 -12.04 -3.47 -6.94
N LYS A 32 -13.34 -3.68 -7.18
CA LYS A 32 -13.85 -4.04 -8.52
C LYS A 32 -13.53 -2.97 -9.56
N LYS A 33 -13.75 -1.70 -9.21
CA LYS A 33 -13.49 -0.55 -10.07
C LYS A 33 -12.01 -0.46 -10.44
N ILE A 34 -11.11 -0.50 -9.46
CA ILE A 34 -9.67 -0.40 -9.70
C ILE A 34 -9.13 -1.62 -10.45
N PHE A 35 -9.62 -2.83 -10.17
CA PHE A 35 -9.22 -4.02 -10.94
C PHE A 35 -9.70 -3.97 -12.41
N ALA A 36 -10.84 -3.33 -12.67
CA ALA A 36 -11.28 -3.08 -14.05
C ALA A 36 -10.39 -2.04 -14.72
N GLU A 37 -10.04 -0.96 -14.02
CA GLU A 37 -9.15 0.10 -14.52
C GLU A 37 -7.75 -0.42 -14.86
N ARG A 38 -7.15 -1.26 -14.00
CA ARG A 38 -5.84 -1.89 -14.27
C ARG A 38 -5.79 -2.62 -15.61
N LYS A 39 -6.89 -3.28 -16.02
CA LYS A 39 -6.97 -4.03 -17.27
C LYS A 39 -7.03 -3.17 -18.52
N LEU A 40 -7.26 -1.86 -18.38
CA LEU A 40 -7.28 -0.92 -19.50
C LEU A 40 -5.87 -0.49 -19.92
N HIS A 41 -4.87 -0.73 -19.07
CA HIS A 41 -3.48 -0.34 -19.32
C HIS A 41 -2.71 -1.50 -19.94
N THR A 42 -1.88 -1.18 -20.96
CA THR A 42 -0.97 -2.15 -21.56
C THR A 42 0.23 -2.43 -20.67
N ASP A 43 0.92 -3.55 -20.90
CA ASP A 43 2.14 -3.87 -20.16
C ASP A 43 3.20 -2.76 -20.29
N GLU A 44 3.34 -2.16 -21.47
CA GLU A 44 4.28 -1.06 -21.71
C GLU A 44 3.92 0.19 -20.90
N GLN A 45 2.62 0.50 -20.73
CA GLN A 45 2.17 1.61 -19.89
C GLN A 45 2.46 1.33 -18.42
N ILE A 46 2.14 0.13 -17.94
CA ILE A 46 2.44 -0.30 -16.57
C ILE A 46 3.94 -0.22 -16.30
N GLU A 47 4.78 -0.70 -17.20
CA GLU A 47 6.23 -0.61 -17.06
C GLU A 47 6.73 0.84 -17.01
N ALA A 48 6.29 1.69 -17.92
CA ALA A 48 6.71 3.09 -17.98
C ALA A 48 6.35 3.85 -16.69
N MET A 49 5.10 3.71 -16.21
CA MET A 49 4.66 4.30 -14.96
C MET A 49 5.45 3.74 -13.76
N SER A 50 5.71 2.42 -13.74
CA SER A 50 6.46 1.76 -12.65
C SER A 50 7.91 2.24 -12.57
N ARG A 51 8.57 2.50 -13.71
CA ARG A 51 9.92 3.08 -13.74
C ARG A 51 9.92 4.50 -13.15
N THR A 52 8.96 5.34 -13.55
CA THR A 52 8.81 6.69 -13.00
C THR A 52 8.60 6.66 -11.48
N ILE A 53 7.77 5.74 -10.99
CA ILE A 53 7.55 5.55 -9.55
C ILE A 53 8.84 5.10 -8.86
N THR A 54 9.57 4.14 -9.45
CA THR A 54 10.87 3.68 -8.93
C THR A 54 11.87 4.82 -8.79
N ASP A 55 12.00 5.67 -9.82
CA ASP A 55 12.89 6.83 -9.78
C ASP A 55 12.53 7.81 -8.65
N LYS A 56 11.24 8.06 -8.45
CA LYS A 56 10.77 8.91 -7.35
C LYS A 56 11.05 8.28 -5.99
N VAL A 57 10.77 6.97 -5.81
CA VAL A 57 11.01 6.26 -4.53
C VAL A 57 12.50 6.26 -4.19
N THR A 58 13.38 5.97 -5.15
CA THR A 58 14.85 5.93 -4.92
C THR A 58 15.42 7.30 -4.60
N ALA A 59 14.75 8.39 -5.00
CA ALA A 59 15.13 9.75 -4.65
C ALA A 59 14.73 10.15 -3.22
N LEU A 60 13.77 9.46 -2.60
CA LEU A 60 13.29 9.78 -1.24
C LEU A 60 14.39 9.60 -0.19
N PRO A 61 14.44 10.49 0.82
CA PRO A 61 15.31 10.29 1.99
C PRO A 61 15.06 8.95 2.69
N ALA A 62 13.79 8.52 2.81
CA ALA A 62 13.40 7.24 3.38
C ALA A 62 14.11 6.05 2.69
N PHE A 63 14.17 6.05 1.36
CA PHE A 63 14.89 5.01 0.62
C PHE A 63 16.42 5.14 0.79
N LYS A 64 16.96 6.35 0.66
CA LYS A 64 18.41 6.58 0.75
C LYS A 64 18.99 6.16 2.09
N ASN A 65 18.26 6.45 3.17
CA ASN A 65 18.71 6.20 4.54
C ASN A 65 18.45 4.75 5.03
N ALA A 66 17.61 3.99 4.34
CA ALA A 66 17.31 2.62 4.72
C ALA A 66 18.40 1.67 4.23
N ASP A 67 18.93 0.83 5.10
CA ASP A 67 19.81 -0.30 4.74
C ASP A 67 19.03 -1.53 4.28
N ARG A 68 17.74 -1.61 4.64
CA ARG A 68 16.87 -2.76 4.49
C ARG A 68 15.53 -2.36 3.91
N ILE A 69 15.06 -3.12 2.92
CA ILE A 69 13.80 -2.87 2.22
C ILE A 69 12.91 -4.11 2.33
N LEU A 70 11.72 -3.93 2.87
CA LEU A 70 10.62 -4.90 2.80
C LEU A 70 9.74 -4.49 1.64
N VAL A 71 9.59 -5.33 0.63
CA VAL A 71 8.85 -4.99 -0.58
C VAL A 71 8.00 -6.17 -1.05
N TYR A 72 6.79 -5.91 -1.54
CA TYR A 72 5.95 -6.95 -2.13
C TYR A 72 6.48 -7.40 -3.52
N ALA A 73 6.18 -8.62 -3.91
CA ALA A 73 6.33 -9.06 -5.29
C ALA A 73 5.04 -8.70 -6.04
N ASP A 74 5.18 -7.93 -7.11
CA ASP A 74 4.05 -7.43 -7.88
C ASP A 74 3.32 -8.54 -8.63
N TYR A 75 2.01 -8.36 -8.77
CA TYR A 75 1.12 -9.29 -9.44
C TYR A 75 -0.03 -8.54 -10.13
N ASN A 76 -0.47 -9.03 -11.27
CA ASN A 76 -1.68 -8.59 -11.97
C ASN A 76 -1.76 -7.05 -12.16
N HIS A 77 -0.82 -6.49 -12.91
CA HIS A 77 -0.72 -5.05 -13.19
C HIS A 77 -0.66 -4.16 -11.94
N GLU A 78 0.03 -4.62 -10.91
CA GLU A 78 0.52 -3.72 -9.85
C GLU A 78 1.74 -2.93 -10.34
N VAL A 79 2.19 -1.96 -9.56
CA VAL A 79 3.48 -1.30 -9.81
C VAL A 79 4.57 -2.36 -9.79
N VAL A 80 5.32 -2.48 -10.89
CA VAL A 80 6.38 -3.48 -11.06
C VAL A 80 7.51 -3.19 -10.08
N THR A 81 7.65 -4.05 -9.08
CA THR A 81 8.62 -3.88 -7.99
C THR A 81 10.03 -4.39 -8.32
N GLU A 82 10.16 -5.18 -9.38
CA GLU A 82 11.46 -5.69 -9.84
C GLU A 82 12.49 -4.56 -10.06
N TYR A 83 12.06 -3.42 -10.62
CA TYR A 83 12.95 -2.27 -10.83
C TYR A 83 13.47 -1.71 -9.51
N LEU A 84 12.58 -1.53 -8.54
CA LEU A 84 12.93 -1.02 -7.22
C LEU A 84 13.85 -1.99 -6.45
N ILE A 85 13.58 -3.29 -6.54
CA ILE A 85 14.42 -4.33 -5.94
C ILE A 85 15.83 -4.29 -6.53
N LYS A 86 15.95 -4.18 -7.85
CA LYS A 86 17.24 -4.07 -8.53
C LYS A 86 18.01 -2.81 -8.11
N GLU A 87 17.34 -1.67 -8.01
CA GLU A 87 17.97 -0.43 -7.53
C GLU A 87 18.39 -0.54 -6.05
N ALA A 88 17.59 -1.21 -5.20
CA ALA A 88 17.97 -1.47 -3.82
C ALA A 88 19.25 -2.33 -3.74
N TRP A 89 19.34 -3.42 -4.51
CA TRP A 89 20.55 -4.24 -4.57
C TRP A 89 21.76 -3.49 -5.10
N LYS A 90 21.62 -2.68 -6.16
CA LYS A 90 22.72 -1.82 -6.67
C LYS A 90 23.21 -0.83 -5.61
N ALA A 91 22.32 -0.35 -4.74
CA ALA A 91 22.67 0.52 -3.62
C ALA A 91 23.22 -0.23 -2.40
N GLY A 92 23.45 -1.55 -2.50
CA GLY A 92 23.97 -2.37 -1.41
C GLY A 92 22.98 -2.67 -0.29
N LYS A 93 21.67 -2.48 -0.52
CA LYS A 93 20.62 -2.70 0.48
C LYS A 93 20.20 -4.16 0.53
N GLU A 94 19.83 -4.62 1.73
CA GLU A 94 19.17 -5.91 1.90
C GLU A 94 17.69 -5.80 1.52
N VAL A 95 17.18 -6.80 0.79
CA VAL A 95 15.78 -6.85 0.36
C VAL A 95 15.12 -8.11 0.89
N ALA A 96 13.86 -7.98 1.32
CA ALA A 96 13.03 -9.13 1.67
C ALA A 96 11.61 -8.97 1.12
N VAL A 97 11.00 -10.10 0.76
CA VAL A 97 9.67 -10.17 0.17
C VAL A 97 8.73 -11.02 1.05
N PRO A 98 7.43 -10.72 1.05
CA PRO A 98 6.48 -11.39 1.91
C PRO A 98 6.13 -12.79 1.41
N LYS A 99 5.76 -13.64 2.36
CA LYS A 99 5.07 -14.91 2.14
C LYS A 99 3.92 -15.04 3.13
N VAL A 100 2.76 -15.46 2.63
CA VAL A 100 1.61 -15.73 3.47
C VAL A 100 1.76 -17.09 4.12
N VAL A 101 1.62 -17.14 5.45
CA VAL A 101 1.67 -18.36 6.24
C VAL A 101 0.42 -18.40 7.14
N GLY A 102 -0.59 -19.15 6.73
CA GLY A 102 -1.87 -19.19 7.41
C GLY A 102 -2.57 -17.83 7.43
N LYS A 103 -2.73 -17.23 8.60
CA LYS A 103 -3.32 -15.89 8.78
C LYS A 103 -2.28 -14.77 8.89
N ASP A 104 -1.02 -15.12 8.96
CA ASP A 104 0.09 -14.19 9.13
C ASP A 104 0.88 -14.01 7.82
N MET A 105 1.78 -13.05 7.85
CA MET A 105 2.73 -12.77 6.79
C MET A 105 4.13 -12.70 7.38
N VAL A 106 5.08 -13.35 6.75
CA VAL A 106 6.51 -13.31 7.11
C VAL A 106 7.31 -12.84 5.92
N PHE A 107 8.48 -12.27 6.16
CA PHE A 107 9.37 -11.81 5.09
C PHE A 107 10.59 -12.72 4.98
N TYR A 108 10.94 -13.03 3.74
CA TYR A 108 12.12 -13.82 3.39
C TYR A 108 13.14 -12.94 2.67
N LYS A 109 14.40 -13.05 3.04
CA LYS A 109 15.49 -12.36 2.36
C LYS A 109 15.55 -12.81 0.91
N LEU A 110 15.54 -11.85 -0.01
CA LEU A 110 15.59 -12.05 -1.45
C LEU A 110 16.95 -11.62 -1.98
N THR A 111 17.67 -12.54 -2.59
CA THR A 111 18.98 -12.31 -3.23
C THR A 111 18.97 -12.60 -4.72
N ASP A 112 17.92 -13.26 -5.22
CA ASP A 112 17.74 -13.65 -6.61
C ASP A 112 16.25 -13.88 -6.89
N PHE A 113 15.74 -13.37 -8.00
CA PHE A 113 14.35 -13.60 -8.45
C PHE A 113 14.05 -15.06 -8.78
N ALA A 114 15.06 -15.85 -9.17
CA ALA A 114 14.89 -17.29 -9.40
C ALA A 114 14.42 -18.09 -8.17
N ARG A 115 14.39 -17.45 -6.99
CA ARG A 115 13.86 -18.02 -5.75
C ARG A 115 12.35 -17.80 -5.53
N LEU A 116 11.71 -17.08 -6.46
CA LEU A 116 10.27 -16.81 -6.40
C LEU A 116 9.51 -17.82 -7.25
N GLU A 117 8.47 -18.43 -6.68
CA GLU A 117 7.52 -19.29 -7.40
C GLU A 117 6.09 -18.81 -7.12
N PRO A 118 5.10 -19.12 -8.00
CA PRO A 118 3.71 -18.80 -7.74
C PRO A 118 3.23 -19.40 -6.42
N GLY A 119 2.83 -18.55 -5.48
CA GLY A 119 2.34 -18.92 -4.16
C GLY A 119 0.85 -18.63 -3.99
N TYR A 120 0.47 -18.00 -2.86
CA TYR A 120 -0.91 -17.68 -2.51
C TYR A 120 -1.54 -16.76 -3.58
N PHE A 121 -2.66 -17.18 -4.17
CA PHE A 121 -3.32 -16.53 -5.33
C PHE A 121 -2.44 -16.32 -6.58
N GLY A 122 -1.37 -17.07 -6.75
CA GLY A 122 -0.45 -16.94 -7.87
C GLY A 122 0.55 -15.78 -7.74
N ILE A 123 0.57 -15.09 -6.61
CA ILE A 123 1.57 -14.05 -6.32
C ILE A 123 2.93 -14.72 -6.17
N PRO A 124 4.01 -14.16 -6.78
CA PRO A 124 5.35 -14.69 -6.58
C PRO A 124 5.76 -14.66 -5.10
N GLU A 125 6.03 -15.81 -4.53
CA GLU A 125 6.46 -15.97 -3.14
C GLU A 125 7.80 -16.73 -3.05
N PRO A 126 8.63 -16.45 -2.04
CA PRO A 126 9.88 -17.19 -1.84
C PRO A 126 9.59 -18.65 -1.47
N VAL A 127 10.26 -19.58 -2.17
CA VAL A 127 10.14 -21.02 -1.92
C VAL A 127 10.80 -21.41 -0.60
N SER A 128 11.97 -20.82 -0.36
CA SER A 128 12.79 -21.06 0.83
C SER A 128 13.75 -19.90 1.04
N GLY A 129 14.34 -19.80 2.21
CA GLY A 129 15.32 -18.78 2.52
C GLY A 129 15.34 -18.40 3.98
N GLU A 130 16.07 -17.35 4.28
CA GLU A 130 16.17 -16.77 5.61
C GLU A 130 14.91 -15.91 5.89
N ILE A 131 14.17 -16.29 6.93
CA ILE A 131 13.09 -15.43 7.45
C ILE A 131 13.74 -14.28 8.20
N VAL A 132 13.32 -13.07 7.86
CA VAL A 132 13.81 -11.85 8.49
C VAL A 132 12.75 -11.23 9.40
N ASN A 133 13.21 -10.67 10.51
CA ASN A 133 12.39 -9.89 11.44
C ASN A 133 13.09 -8.57 11.73
N TRP A 134 13.17 -7.71 10.72
CA TRP A 134 13.87 -6.44 10.82
C TRP A 134 13.07 -5.41 11.59
N SER A 135 13.62 -4.94 12.69
CA SER A 135 13.02 -3.86 13.49
C SER A 135 13.23 -2.47 12.86
N LYS A 136 14.18 -2.35 11.92
CA LYS A 136 14.49 -1.12 11.19
C LYS A 136 14.61 -1.44 9.71
N ALA A 137 13.63 -1.02 8.94
CA ALA A 137 13.58 -1.17 7.49
C ALA A 137 12.59 -0.17 6.90
N LEU A 138 12.71 0.12 5.61
CA LEU A 138 11.67 0.75 4.83
C LEU A 138 10.73 -0.32 4.26
N MET A 139 9.44 -0.19 4.54
CA MET A 139 8.41 -1.05 3.96
C MET A 139 7.77 -0.38 2.75
N ILE A 140 7.85 -1.04 1.62
CA ILE A 140 7.12 -0.67 0.40
C ILE A 140 5.79 -1.43 0.41
N MET A 141 4.69 -0.70 0.52
CA MET A 141 3.35 -1.26 0.70
C MET A 141 2.56 -1.31 -0.61
N PRO A 142 1.86 -2.41 -0.91
CA PRO A 142 0.87 -2.44 -1.97
C PRO A 142 -0.47 -1.88 -1.50
N GLY A 143 -1.35 -1.57 -2.45
CA GLY A 143 -2.73 -1.25 -2.19
C GLY A 143 -3.57 -1.26 -3.45
N VAL A 144 -4.87 -1.30 -3.28
CA VAL A 144 -5.82 -1.24 -4.39
C VAL A 144 -6.21 0.21 -4.68
N ALA A 145 -6.51 0.99 -3.65
CA ALA A 145 -6.82 2.41 -3.78
C ALA A 145 -6.30 3.19 -2.59
N PHE A 146 -6.14 4.48 -2.80
CA PHE A 146 -5.61 5.43 -1.81
C PHE A 146 -6.33 6.77 -1.93
N ASP A 147 -6.18 7.62 -0.92
CA ASP A 147 -6.55 9.03 -0.98
C ASP A 147 -5.42 9.94 -0.47
N ARG A 148 -5.60 11.26 -0.58
CA ARG A 148 -4.58 12.23 -0.17
C ARG A 148 -4.45 12.41 1.35
N ALA A 149 -5.33 11.78 2.12
CA ALA A 149 -5.16 11.62 3.58
C ALA A 149 -4.35 10.36 3.93
N ASN A 150 -3.74 9.73 2.93
CA ASN A 150 -2.95 8.49 3.02
C ASN A 150 -3.75 7.27 3.52
N HIS A 151 -5.07 7.30 3.45
CA HIS A 151 -5.86 6.11 3.69
C HIS A 151 -5.64 5.09 2.57
N ARG A 152 -5.80 3.81 2.89
CA ARG A 152 -5.49 2.70 2.00
C ARG A 152 -6.60 1.65 1.98
N VAL A 153 -7.04 1.26 0.80
CA VAL A 153 -7.82 0.04 0.57
C VAL A 153 -6.88 -1.07 0.14
N GLY A 154 -6.70 -2.07 0.99
CA GLY A 154 -5.93 -3.27 0.66
C GLY A 154 -6.75 -4.34 -0.07
N TYR A 155 -6.13 -5.49 -0.33
CA TYR A 155 -6.77 -6.64 -1.03
C TYR A 155 -7.83 -7.39 -0.21
N GLY A 156 -7.98 -7.07 1.07
CA GLY A 156 -9.00 -7.63 1.96
C GLY A 156 -8.50 -8.71 2.93
N GLY A 157 -7.24 -9.14 2.81
CA GLY A 157 -6.65 -10.12 3.73
C GLY A 157 -6.15 -9.54 5.06
N GLY A 158 -5.95 -8.21 5.16
CA GLY A 158 -5.45 -7.52 6.35
C GLY A 158 -4.01 -7.90 6.77
N PHE A 159 -3.23 -8.51 5.87
CA PHE A 159 -1.89 -9.01 6.19
C PHE A 159 -0.92 -7.89 6.58
N TYR A 160 -0.92 -6.78 5.84
CA TYR A 160 -0.05 -5.64 6.11
C TYR A 160 -0.43 -4.94 7.41
N ASP A 161 -1.72 -4.76 7.68
CA ASP A 161 -2.21 -4.09 8.90
C ASP A 161 -1.80 -4.90 10.13
N ARG A 162 -2.03 -6.23 10.13
CA ARG A 162 -1.59 -7.12 11.23
C ARG A 162 -0.07 -7.20 11.38
N TYR A 163 0.68 -7.15 10.27
CA TYR A 163 2.13 -7.15 10.35
C TYR A 163 2.65 -5.84 10.96
N LEU A 164 2.12 -4.72 10.51
CA LEU A 164 2.50 -3.38 10.98
C LEU A 164 2.04 -3.09 12.40
N GLU A 165 0.93 -3.68 12.85
CA GLU A 165 0.52 -3.63 14.26
C GLU A 165 1.62 -4.20 15.19
N LYS A 166 2.29 -5.27 14.73
CA LYS A 166 3.43 -5.90 15.43
C LYS A 166 4.76 -5.16 15.22
N HIS A 167 4.85 -4.30 14.18
CA HIS A 167 6.08 -3.61 13.77
C HIS A 167 5.83 -2.11 13.51
N PRO A 168 5.30 -1.35 14.49
CA PRO A 168 4.86 0.04 14.29
C PRO A 168 6.00 1.01 13.96
N GLN A 169 7.25 0.63 14.25
CA GLN A 169 8.46 1.42 14.03
C GLN A 169 8.95 1.43 12.58
N LEU A 170 8.38 0.58 11.69
CA LEU A 170 8.79 0.55 10.29
C LEU A 170 8.36 1.82 9.56
N GLU A 171 9.27 2.39 8.79
CA GLU A 171 8.91 3.43 7.83
C GLU A 171 8.09 2.82 6.68
N ARG A 172 7.07 3.55 6.22
CA ARG A 172 6.08 3.03 5.27
C ARG A 172 5.90 3.96 4.08
N VAL A 173 6.22 3.44 2.90
CA VAL A 173 5.95 4.09 1.63
C VAL A 173 5.03 3.18 0.83
N ALA A 174 3.89 3.68 0.40
CA ALA A 174 3.05 2.99 -0.57
C ALA A 174 3.41 3.45 -1.98
N ILE A 175 3.35 2.52 -2.92
CA ILE A 175 3.47 2.82 -4.34
C ILE A 175 2.19 2.44 -5.07
N ALA A 176 1.74 3.31 -5.94
CA ALA A 176 0.47 3.18 -6.65
C ALA A 176 0.52 3.92 -7.98
N PHE A 177 -0.37 3.57 -8.89
CA PHE A 177 -0.61 4.39 -10.08
C PHE A 177 -1.57 5.54 -9.75
N SER A 178 -1.49 6.65 -10.48
CA SER A 178 -2.34 7.83 -10.27
C SER A 178 -3.84 7.49 -10.34
N PHE A 179 -4.25 6.55 -11.19
CA PHE A 179 -5.64 6.10 -11.27
C PHE A 179 -6.15 5.36 -10.01
N GLN A 180 -5.26 4.96 -9.10
CA GLN A 180 -5.61 4.38 -7.81
C GLN A 180 -5.86 5.44 -6.72
N MET A 181 -5.58 6.72 -7.03
CA MET A 181 -5.85 7.84 -6.12
C MET A 181 -7.30 8.29 -6.25
N LEU A 182 -8.09 8.08 -5.22
CA LEU A 182 -9.50 8.47 -5.14
C LEU A 182 -9.66 9.73 -4.27
N PRO A 183 -10.77 10.48 -4.41
CA PRO A 183 -11.03 11.63 -3.55
C PRO A 183 -11.07 11.27 -2.06
N GLU A 184 -11.64 10.11 -1.73
CA GLU A 184 -11.75 9.57 -0.38
C GLU A 184 -11.94 8.06 -0.45
N VAL A 185 -11.35 7.32 0.49
CA VAL A 185 -11.55 5.87 0.64
C VAL A 185 -12.05 5.52 2.04
N PRO A 186 -12.92 4.50 2.18
CA PRO A 186 -13.43 4.08 3.49
C PRO A 186 -12.34 3.47 4.34
N THR A 187 -12.31 3.85 5.63
CA THR A 187 -11.33 3.42 6.62
C THR A 187 -11.96 2.61 7.74
N GLU A 188 -11.15 1.80 8.39
CA GLU A 188 -11.48 1.06 9.60
C GLU A 188 -10.44 1.37 10.70
N PRO A 189 -10.79 1.25 11.98
CA PRO A 189 -9.86 1.59 13.08
C PRO A 189 -8.55 0.77 13.08
N THR A 190 -8.53 -0.37 12.41
CA THR A 190 -7.38 -1.27 12.28
C THR A 190 -6.52 -0.99 11.04
N ASP A 191 -6.97 -0.12 10.14
CA ASP A 191 -6.22 0.21 8.94
C ASP A 191 -4.98 1.05 9.31
N ILE A 192 -3.82 0.66 8.78
CA ILE A 192 -2.57 1.38 8.99
C ILE A 192 -2.17 2.11 7.72
N CYS A 193 -2.06 3.43 7.82
CA CYS A 193 -1.71 4.29 6.70
C CYS A 193 -0.21 4.27 6.39
N PRO A 194 0.19 4.34 5.11
CA PRO A 194 1.54 4.69 4.73
C PRO A 194 1.85 6.15 5.12
N GLN A 195 3.10 6.45 5.38
CA GLN A 195 3.55 7.83 5.65
C GLN A 195 3.73 8.63 4.36
N ILE A 196 4.03 7.92 3.27
CA ILE A 196 4.21 8.51 1.95
C ILE A 196 3.49 7.63 0.94
N ILE A 197 2.81 8.24 -0.03
CA ILE A 197 2.31 7.56 -1.23
C ILE A 197 3.03 8.15 -2.44
N VAL A 198 3.58 7.29 -3.29
CA VAL A 198 4.27 7.70 -4.52
C VAL A 198 3.53 7.16 -5.72
N THR A 199 3.14 8.05 -6.61
CA THR A 199 2.60 7.72 -7.93
C THR A 199 3.50 8.26 -9.04
N GLU A 200 3.25 7.88 -10.29
CA GLU A 200 3.96 8.45 -11.43
C GLU A 200 3.71 9.96 -11.57
N GLU A 201 2.60 10.47 -11.02
CA GLU A 201 2.26 11.89 -11.11
C GLU A 201 2.71 12.68 -9.87
N GLU A 202 2.42 12.18 -8.65
CA GLU A 202 2.60 12.95 -7.42
C GLU A 202 3.23 12.14 -6.28
N ILE A 203 3.67 12.84 -5.23
CA ILE A 203 4.10 12.26 -3.94
C ILE A 203 3.22 12.91 -2.86
N CYS A 204 2.49 12.09 -2.13
CA CYS A 204 1.64 12.53 -1.02
C CYS A 204 2.31 12.15 0.31
N TYR A 205 2.42 13.10 1.21
CA TYR A 205 2.92 12.90 2.57
C TYR A 205 1.75 12.89 3.55
N LEU A 206 1.77 11.98 4.52
CA LEU A 206 0.83 12.02 5.63
C LEU A 206 1.05 13.32 6.40
N THR A 207 0.01 14.13 6.47
CA THR A 207 0.00 15.36 7.29
C THR A 207 -0.62 15.03 8.64
N ASP A 208 0.02 15.55 9.72
CA ASP A 208 -0.47 15.45 11.10
C ASP A 208 -1.84 16.13 11.28
#